data_57be3a8b08bcd219391d2e327386f8d6
#
_entry.id   57be3a8b08bcd219391d2e327386f8d6
#
_cell.length_a   1.000
_cell.length_b   1.000
_cell.length_c   1.000
_cell.angle_alpha   90.00
_cell.angle_beta   90.00
_cell.angle_gamma   90.00
#
_symmetry.space_group_name_H-M   'P 1'
#
loop_
_entity.id
_entity.type
_entity.pdbx_description
1 polymer ?
#
loop_
_entity_poly.entity_id
_entity_poly.type
_entity_poly.pdbx_seq_one_letter_code
_entity_poly.pdbx_strand_id
1 'polypeptide(L)'
;KTYRPLISSDVATLFDPKVTDRATLVNMLQHEFSVQIKGRTDCSIESYLELEALPNGIPCKTKPEKELIFSLFNDYQDMLQAQGSFDVDDVTIEAISRLNAPFWRRKRQTAGYDYIMADEMHLFNLNEQSVFHFLSKDLSSKDIPICFALDYTQAIGDRGNLSKDYIARGSFGKVKEQRLHTLFRNSPAIADFCASVAASGTLMFGVAFSDPYGNVQYHSNHAEEQKMQVPTLHMYPNDDAMLTDLSGRINELMRDLQCKQKDIAVISFEGKWLSAEGINLLEAKTGKKFHLLDCCNQLDTEKYTLASPYAINGLEFQAVILLGADEGRLPQTAGTGDISHHFLLYSAYNMLYLSASRAKYRVIIMGSEMQGISSCLEHSLQTEMLQIEKHTELSGT
;
A
#
# COMPACT_ATOMS: atom_id res chain seq x y z
N LYS A 1 1.42 29.14 -20.94
CA LYS A 1 1.33 28.54 -22.30
C LYS A 1 0.03 27.72 -22.36
N THR A 2 -0.86 28.06 -23.31
CA THR A 2 -2.18 27.46 -23.44
C THR A 2 -2.07 26.14 -24.22
N TYR A 3 -1.91 25.03 -23.51
CA TYR A 3 -1.93 23.67 -24.09
C TYR A 3 -3.36 23.12 -24.28
N ARG A 4 -4.40 23.90 -23.99
CA ARG A 4 -5.81 23.49 -23.96
C ARG A 4 -6.40 22.77 -25.19
N PRO A 5 -5.96 22.97 -26.43
CA PRO A 5 -6.62 22.28 -27.56
C PRO A 5 -6.11 20.86 -27.87
N LEU A 6 -5.05 20.38 -27.19
CA LEU A 6 -4.41 19.10 -27.50
C LEU A 6 -4.55 18.05 -26.39
N ILE A 7 -5.21 18.41 -25.28
CA ILE A 7 -5.36 17.57 -24.10
C ILE A 7 -6.79 17.08 -24.05
N SER A 8 -7.01 15.78 -23.81
CA SER A 8 -8.34 15.20 -23.61
C SER A 8 -9.06 15.85 -22.44
N SER A 9 -10.38 15.77 -22.42
CA SER A 9 -11.17 16.24 -21.27
C SER A 9 -10.72 15.57 -19.97
N ASP A 10 -10.35 14.30 -20.05
CA ASP A 10 -9.95 13.48 -18.91
C ASP A 10 -8.71 14.05 -18.20
N VAL A 11 -7.63 14.31 -18.94
CA VAL A 11 -6.41 14.89 -18.35
C VAL A 11 -6.61 16.36 -17.97
N ALA A 12 -7.44 17.12 -18.72
CA ALA A 12 -7.74 18.51 -18.41
C ALA A 12 -8.45 18.69 -17.06
N THR A 13 -9.34 17.74 -16.68
CA THR A 13 -10.07 17.77 -15.40
C THR A 13 -9.16 17.59 -14.18
N LEU A 14 -8.01 16.92 -14.33
CA LEU A 14 -7.04 16.78 -13.25
C LEU A 14 -6.46 18.13 -12.80
N PHE A 15 -6.35 19.07 -13.73
CA PHE A 15 -5.81 20.40 -13.46
C PHE A 15 -6.88 21.47 -13.17
N ASP A 16 -8.16 21.06 -13.08
CA ASP A 16 -9.25 21.92 -12.64
C ASP A 16 -9.43 21.83 -11.12
N PRO A 17 -9.13 22.90 -10.34
CA PRO A 17 -9.28 22.88 -8.87
C PRO A 17 -10.70 22.64 -8.37
N LYS A 18 -11.72 22.76 -9.25
CA LYS A 18 -13.13 22.48 -8.92
C LYS A 18 -13.45 21.00 -9.04
N VAL A 19 -12.63 20.25 -9.75
CA VAL A 19 -12.85 18.84 -10.07
C VAL A 19 -11.90 17.96 -9.27
N THR A 20 -10.63 18.33 -9.20
CA THR A 20 -9.59 17.58 -8.48
C THR A 20 -8.95 18.48 -7.43
N ASP A 21 -8.93 18.05 -6.19
CA ASP A 21 -8.25 18.77 -5.14
C ASP A 21 -6.72 18.70 -5.31
N ARG A 22 -6.04 19.70 -4.74
CA ARG A 22 -4.59 19.84 -4.92
C ARG A 22 -3.79 18.66 -4.34
N ALA A 23 -4.22 18.09 -3.22
CA ALA A 23 -3.49 17.01 -2.58
C ALA A 23 -3.56 15.73 -3.43
N THR A 24 -4.74 15.41 -3.94
CA THR A 24 -4.94 14.28 -4.87
C THR A 24 -4.14 14.45 -6.15
N LEU A 25 -4.15 15.64 -6.75
CA LEU A 25 -3.33 15.91 -7.95
C LEU A 25 -1.84 15.69 -7.67
N VAL A 26 -1.33 16.19 -6.53
CA VAL A 26 0.08 15.99 -6.14
C VAL A 26 0.39 14.52 -5.97
N ASN A 27 -0.48 13.75 -5.30
CA ASN A 27 -0.30 12.31 -5.11
C ASN A 27 -0.29 11.56 -6.46
N MET A 28 -1.18 11.92 -7.38
CA MET A 28 -1.22 11.32 -8.71
C MET A 28 0.04 11.63 -9.53
N LEU A 29 0.52 12.87 -9.49
CA LEU A 29 1.77 13.27 -10.16
C LEU A 29 2.98 12.59 -9.53
N GLN A 30 3.04 12.51 -8.20
CA GLN A 30 4.10 11.80 -7.50
C GLN A 30 4.12 10.31 -7.88
N HIS A 31 2.96 9.68 -7.94
CA HIS A 31 2.82 8.29 -8.42
C HIS A 31 3.33 8.15 -9.87
N GLU A 32 2.96 9.05 -10.77
CA GLU A 32 3.41 9.01 -12.16
C GLU A 32 4.92 9.21 -12.28
N PHE A 33 5.51 10.13 -11.49
CA PHE A 33 6.94 10.40 -11.50
C PHE A 33 7.74 9.22 -10.93
N SER A 34 7.33 8.69 -9.79
CA SER A 34 8.05 7.62 -9.10
C SER A 34 7.86 6.26 -9.76
N VAL A 35 6.60 5.89 -10.07
CA VAL A 35 6.29 4.54 -10.55
C VAL A 35 6.48 4.40 -12.06
N GLN A 36 6.02 5.38 -12.84
CA GLN A 36 6.11 5.32 -14.29
C GLN A 36 7.45 5.84 -14.82
N ILE A 37 7.79 7.11 -14.55
CA ILE A 37 8.97 7.72 -15.15
C ILE A 37 10.24 7.15 -14.52
N LYS A 38 10.45 7.34 -13.23
CA LYS A 38 11.66 6.87 -12.53
C LYS A 38 11.70 5.37 -12.29
N GLY A 39 10.54 4.73 -12.17
CA GLY A 39 10.45 3.31 -11.85
C GLY A 39 10.55 2.38 -13.05
N ARG A 40 10.27 2.87 -14.28
CA ARG A 40 10.12 2.03 -15.48
C ARG A 40 10.87 2.53 -16.72
N THR A 41 11.49 3.70 -16.65
CA THR A 41 12.26 4.30 -17.75
C THR A 41 13.65 4.72 -17.29
N ASP A 42 14.45 5.14 -18.25
CA ASP A 42 15.73 5.81 -18.02
C ASP A 42 15.57 7.34 -17.79
N CYS A 43 14.37 7.79 -17.45
CA CYS A 43 14.00 9.19 -17.30
C CYS A 43 14.11 9.99 -18.60
N SER A 44 14.11 9.36 -19.79
CA SER A 44 14.01 10.04 -21.07
C SER A 44 12.55 10.19 -21.50
N ILE A 45 12.27 11.25 -22.27
CA ILE A 45 10.93 11.48 -22.83
C ILE A 45 10.58 10.37 -23.83
N GLU A 46 11.54 9.89 -24.59
CA GLU A 46 11.37 8.84 -25.59
C GLU A 46 10.86 7.57 -24.93
N SER A 47 11.51 7.10 -23.88
CA SER A 47 11.12 5.91 -23.13
C SER A 47 9.74 6.08 -22.45
N TYR A 48 9.46 7.28 -21.93
CA TYR A 48 8.16 7.55 -21.30
C TYR A 48 7.01 7.57 -22.32
N LEU A 49 7.24 8.07 -23.52
CA LEU A 49 6.22 8.09 -24.58
C LEU A 49 5.79 6.69 -25.01
N GLU A 50 6.66 5.68 -24.91
CA GLU A 50 6.39 4.29 -25.25
C GLU A 50 5.62 3.52 -24.17
N LEU A 51 5.58 4.02 -22.93
CA LEU A 51 4.89 3.33 -21.84
C LEU A 51 3.36 3.38 -22.02
N GLU A 52 2.70 2.30 -21.65
CA GLU A 52 1.26 2.29 -21.42
C GLU A 52 0.93 2.87 -20.02
N ALA A 53 -0.17 3.62 -19.95
CA ALA A 53 -0.68 4.11 -18.67
C ALA A 53 -1.05 2.94 -17.75
N LEU A 54 -0.78 3.08 -16.46
CA LEU A 54 -1.25 2.11 -15.46
C LEU A 54 -2.76 2.28 -15.23
N PRO A 55 -3.48 1.20 -14.87
CA PRO A 55 -4.91 1.27 -14.56
C PRO A 55 -5.26 2.32 -13.49
N ASN A 56 -4.36 2.54 -12.53
CA ASN A 56 -4.47 3.52 -11.45
C ASN A 56 -3.62 4.78 -11.69
N GLY A 57 -3.02 4.94 -12.87
CA GLY A 57 -2.17 6.09 -13.20
C GLY A 57 -2.93 7.23 -13.86
N ILE A 58 -2.20 8.25 -14.32
CA ILE A 58 -2.75 9.34 -15.12
C ILE A 58 -3.07 8.76 -16.52
N PRO A 59 -4.32 8.86 -17.00
CA PRO A 59 -4.76 8.19 -18.22
C PRO A 59 -4.34 8.95 -19.49
N CYS A 60 -3.04 9.21 -19.65
CA CYS A 60 -2.48 9.85 -20.82
C CYS A 60 -2.62 8.93 -22.04
N LYS A 61 -3.43 9.35 -23.01
CA LYS A 61 -3.71 8.62 -24.27
C LYS A 61 -2.93 9.16 -25.46
N THR A 62 -2.49 10.41 -25.38
CA THR A 62 -1.88 11.12 -26.49
C THR A 62 -0.47 11.58 -26.14
N LYS A 63 0.34 11.76 -27.20
CA LYS A 63 1.71 12.30 -27.05
C LYS A 63 1.75 13.67 -26.35
N PRO A 64 0.91 14.65 -26.72
CA PRO A 64 0.92 15.96 -26.03
C PRO A 64 0.58 15.88 -24.53
N GLU A 65 -0.27 14.93 -24.10
CA GLU A 65 -0.58 14.72 -22.69
C GLU A 65 0.65 14.22 -21.93
N LYS A 66 1.34 13.23 -22.49
CA LYS A 66 2.59 12.71 -21.89
C LYS A 66 3.69 13.79 -21.87
N GLU A 67 3.83 14.59 -22.94
CA GLU A 67 4.78 15.70 -22.98
C GLU A 67 4.48 16.74 -21.89
N LEU A 68 3.19 17.01 -21.59
CA LEU A 68 2.79 17.88 -20.49
C LEU A 68 3.23 17.32 -19.14
N ILE A 69 2.92 16.06 -18.86
CA ILE A 69 3.30 15.40 -17.60
C ILE A 69 4.83 15.36 -17.47
N PHE A 70 5.53 15.04 -18.55
CA PHE A 70 6.99 15.02 -18.54
C PHE A 70 7.61 16.40 -18.36
N SER A 71 6.97 17.45 -18.83
CA SER A 71 7.39 18.84 -18.54
C SER A 71 7.28 19.15 -17.04
N LEU A 72 6.20 18.70 -16.38
CA LEU A 72 6.05 18.85 -14.93
C LEU A 72 7.08 18.04 -14.16
N PHE A 73 7.43 16.86 -14.66
CA PHE A 73 8.51 16.05 -14.11
C PHE A 73 9.86 16.79 -14.18
N ASN A 74 10.18 17.43 -15.30
CA ASN A 74 11.40 18.22 -15.44
C ASN A 74 11.41 19.40 -14.46
N ASP A 75 10.29 20.14 -14.32
CA ASP A 75 10.16 21.22 -13.35
C ASP A 75 10.40 20.72 -11.90
N TYR A 76 9.91 19.51 -11.58
CA TYR A 76 10.15 18.86 -10.30
C TYR A 76 11.64 18.50 -10.10
N GLN A 77 12.30 17.95 -11.11
CA GLN A 77 13.73 17.65 -11.06
C GLN A 77 14.59 18.91 -10.90
N ASP A 78 14.28 19.97 -11.64
CA ASP A 78 14.97 21.26 -11.53
C ASP A 78 14.82 21.85 -10.12
N MET A 79 13.65 21.70 -9.51
CA MET A 79 13.40 22.14 -8.14
C MET A 79 14.25 21.33 -7.13
N LEU A 80 14.32 20.00 -7.24
CA LEU A 80 15.15 19.15 -6.39
C LEU A 80 16.63 19.55 -6.53
N GLN A 81 17.11 19.71 -7.75
CA GLN A 81 18.48 20.09 -8.02
C GLN A 81 18.82 21.48 -7.44
N ALA A 82 17.92 22.46 -7.58
CA ALA A 82 18.09 23.79 -7.01
C ALA A 82 18.19 23.79 -5.47
N GLN A 83 17.52 22.82 -4.83
CA GLN A 83 17.57 22.62 -3.38
C GLN A 83 18.73 21.71 -2.92
N GLY A 84 19.49 21.12 -3.85
CA GLY A 84 20.52 20.13 -3.53
C GLY A 84 19.94 18.86 -2.91
N SER A 85 18.69 18.54 -3.23
CA SER A 85 17.95 17.39 -2.71
C SER A 85 17.79 16.30 -3.77
N PHE A 86 17.60 15.07 -3.31
CA PHE A 86 17.33 13.90 -4.14
C PHE A 86 16.15 13.15 -3.53
N ASP A 87 15.33 12.53 -4.36
CA ASP A 87 14.37 11.55 -3.87
C ASP A 87 14.97 10.11 -3.90
N VAL A 88 14.24 9.15 -3.35
CA VAL A 88 14.71 7.76 -3.23
C VAL A 88 14.95 7.11 -4.60
N ASP A 89 14.13 7.45 -5.59
CA ASP A 89 14.23 6.87 -6.93
C ASP A 89 15.47 7.40 -7.68
N ASP A 90 15.88 8.68 -7.43
CA ASP A 90 17.13 9.22 -7.96
C ASP A 90 18.35 8.47 -7.46
N VAL A 91 18.34 8.05 -6.18
CA VAL A 91 19.41 7.21 -5.60
C VAL A 91 19.51 5.87 -6.31
N THR A 92 18.37 5.26 -6.63
CA THR A 92 18.32 3.98 -7.37
C THR A 92 18.90 4.13 -8.77
N ILE A 93 18.51 5.16 -9.52
CA ILE A 93 18.99 5.41 -10.89
C ILE A 93 20.49 5.68 -10.89
N GLU A 94 20.98 6.48 -9.94
CA GLU A 94 22.40 6.74 -9.77
C GLU A 94 23.18 5.46 -9.41
N ALA A 95 22.62 4.61 -8.54
CA ALA A 95 23.21 3.33 -8.20
C ALA A 95 23.34 2.42 -9.42
N ILE A 96 22.31 2.31 -10.27
CA ILE A 96 22.34 1.55 -11.52
C ILE A 96 23.45 2.06 -12.45
N SER A 97 23.55 3.39 -12.61
CA SER A 97 24.58 4.01 -13.42
C SER A 97 25.99 3.63 -12.95
N ARG A 98 26.24 3.72 -11.63
CA ARG A 98 27.54 3.33 -11.03
C ARG A 98 27.82 1.85 -11.14
N LEU A 99 26.82 1.00 -10.95
CA LEU A 99 26.94 -0.45 -11.06
C LEU A 99 27.16 -0.91 -12.52
N ASN A 100 26.71 -0.13 -13.49
CA ASN A 100 26.98 -0.40 -14.91
C ASN A 100 28.39 0.03 -15.36
N ALA A 101 29.11 0.79 -14.55
CA ALA A 101 30.43 1.30 -14.89
C ALA A 101 31.50 0.18 -15.02
N PRO A 102 32.51 0.34 -15.89
CA PRO A 102 33.59 -0.67 -16.11
C PRO A 102 34.36 -1.04 -14.84
N PHE A 103 34.46 -0.11 -13.89
CA PHE A 103 35.12 -0.37 -12.59
C PHE A 103 34.38 -1.44 -11.81
N TRP A 104 33.04 -1.34 -11.68
CA TRP A 104 32.23 -2.32 -10.98
C TRP A 104 32.26 -3.68 -11.68
N ARG A 105 32.17 -3.72 -13.00
CA ARG A 105 32.26 -4.97 -13.76
C ARG A 105 33.51 -5.79 -13.43
N ARG A 106 34.65 -5.13 -13.20
CA ARG A 106 35.90 -5.80 -12.75
C ARG A 106 35.84 -6.21 -11.29
N LYS A 107 35.37 -5.31 -10.41
CA LYS A 107 35.27 -5.56 -8.97
C LYS A 107 34.22 -6.61 -8.62
N ARG A 108 33.18 -6.73 -9.41
CA ARG A 108 32.03 -7.63 -9.21
C ARG A 108 32.44 -9.09 -9.10
N GLN A 109 33.49 -9.55 -9.83
CA GLN A 109 33.98 -10.92 -9.74
C GLN A 109 34.48 -11.30 -8.34
N THR A 110 34.96 -10.34 -7.57
CA THR A 110 35.45 -10.56 -6.19
C THR A 110 34.46 -10.05 -5.13
N ALA A 111 33.76 -8.96 -5.38
CA ALA A 111 32.88 -8.29 -4.42
C ALA A 111 31.39 -8.55 -4.64
N GLY A 112 31.01 -9.23 -5.72
CA GLY A 112 29.62 -9.62 -5.98
C GLY A 112 29.19 -10.83 -5.15
N TYR A 113 27.96 -11.25 -5.34
CA TYR A 113 27.33 -12.34 -4.61
C TYR A 113 27.23 -13.60 -5.47
N ASP A 114 27.43 -14.76 -4.85
CA ASP A 114 27.25 -16.07 -5.50
C ASP A 114 25.78 -16.43 -5.62
N TYR A 115 24.96 -15.96 -4.67
CA TYR A 115 23.52 -16.16 -4.62
C TYR A 115 22.81 -14.96 -3.99
N ILE A 116 21.63 -14.62 -4.48
CA ILE A 116 20.81 -13.51 -4.01
C ILE A 116 19.48 -14.05 -3.51
N MET A 117 19.05 -13.60 -2.34
CA MET A 117 17.71 -13.84 -1.82
C MET A 117 17.03 -12.50 -1.64
N ALA A 118 15.87 -12.32 -2.27
CA ALA A 118 15.04 -11.11 -2.14
C ALA A 118 13.66 -11.50 -1.63
N ASP A 119 13.29 -10.98 -0.46
CA ASP A 119 11.94 -11.08 0.07
C ASP A 119 11.11 -9.88 -0.37
N GLU A 120 9.78 -10.02 -0.36
CA GLU A 120 8.83 -8.95 -0.72
C GLU A 120 9.16 -8.29 -2.09
N MET A 121 9.49 -9.10 -3.08
CA MET A 121 9.95 -8.62 -4.40
C MET A 121 8.95 -7.68 -5.07
N HIS A 122 7.67 -7.78 -4.73
CA HIS A 122 6.61 -6.90 -5.22
C HIS A 122 6.76 -5.43 -4.78
N LEU A 123 7.57 -5.15 -3.77
CA LEU A 123 7.86 -3.77 -3.33
C LEU A 123 8.91 -3.07 -4.18
N PHE A 124 9.62 -3.80 -5.05
CA PHE A 124 10.65 -3.25 -5.92
C PHE A 124 10.06 -2.82 -7.26
N ASN A 125 10.31 -1.59 -7.68
CA ASN A 125 9.99 -1.15 -9.03
C ASN A 125 10.96 -1.79 -10.05
N LEU A 126 10.72 -1.62 -11.36
CA LEU A 126 11.54 -2.29 -12.37
C LEU A 126 13.02 -1.85 -12.35
N ASN A 127 13.29 -0.58 -12.05
CA ASN A 127 14.65 -0.08 -11.94
C ASN A 127 15.34 -0.65 -10.70
N GLU A 128 14.66 -0.71 -9.57
CA GLU A 128 15.18 -1.36 -8.36
C GLU A 128 15.49 -2.85 -8.62
N GLN A 129 14.61 -3.57 -9.33
CA GLN A 129 14.86 -4.96 -9.73
C GLN A 129 16.08 -5.11 -10.63
N SER A 130 16.32 -4.14 -11.50
CA SER A 130 17.47 -4.18 -12.41
C SER A 130 18.80 -4.18 -11.67
N VAL A 131 18.85 -3.65 -10.44
CA VAL A 131 20.05 -3.66 -9.58
C VAL A 131 20.56 -5.09 -9.35
N PHE A 132 19.64 -6.07 -9.19
CA PHE A 132 20.05 -7.46 -8.94
C PHE A 132 20.93 -8.04 -10.05
N HIS A 133 20.75 -7.60 -11.31
CA HIS A 133 21.60 -8.01 -12.44
C HIS A 133 23.07 -7.62 -12.28
N PHE A 134 23.33 -6.57 -11.51
CA PHE A 134 24.69 -6.08 -11.27
C PHE A 134 25.34 -6.66 -10.02
N LEU A 135 24.60 -7.39 -9.18
CA LEU A 135 25.10 -7.87 -7.90
C LEU A 135 25.70 -9.28 -7.97
N SER A 136 25.30 -10.12 -8.92
CA SER A 136 25.85 -11.48 -9.05
C SER A 136 27.29 -11.46 -9.58
N LYS A 137 28.15 -12.36 -9.10
CA LYS A 137 29.52 -12.59 -9.63
C LYS A 137 29.54 -13.11 -11.05
N ASP A 138 28.50 -13.86 -11.44
CA ASP A 138 28.45 -14.47 -12.76
C ASP A 138 28.09 -13.43 -13.83
N LEU A 139 29.03 -13.18 -14.71
CA LEU A 139 28.89 -12.25 -15.84
C LEU A 139 28.48 -12.97 -17.15
N SER A 140 28.56 -14.29 -17.17
CA SER A 140 28.40 -15.10 -18.38
C SER A 140 27.00 -15.65 -18.54
N SER A 141 26.26 -15.79 -17.44
CA SER A 141 24.91 -16.34 -17.44
C SER A 141 23.87 -15.24 -17.73
N LYS A 142 22.89 -15.60 -18.57
CA LYS A 142 21.67 -14.80 -18.72
C LYS A 142 20.72 -14.98 -17.54
N ASP A 143 20.89 -16.05 -16.77
CA ASP A 143 20.09 -16.39 -15.60
C ASP A 143 20.83 -15.91 -14.35
N ILE A 144 20.17 -15.11 -13.53
CA ILE A 144 20.73 -14.62 -12.27
C ILE A 144 20.49 -15.68 -11.19
N PRO A 145 21.48 -16.00 -10.34
CA PRO A 145 21.29 -16.91 -9.22
C PRO A 145 20.50 -16.21 -8.08
N ILE A 146 19.21 -16.01 -8.31
CA ILE A 146 18.30 -15.32 -7.39
C ILE A 146 17.12 -16.21 -7.01
N CYS A 147 16.77 -16.19 -5.73
CA CYS A 147 15.49 -16.65 -5.22
C CYS A 147 14.73 -15.45 -4.65
N PHE A 148 13.48 -15.31 -5.00
CA PHE A 148 12.68 -14.23 -4.46
C PHE A 148 11.28 -14.69 -4.07
N ALA A 149 10.74 -14.08 -3.02
CA ALA A 149 9.34 -14.22 -2.62
C ALA A 149 8.55 -12.99 -3.08
N LEU A 150 7.35 -13.22 -3.56
CA LEU A 150 6.45 -12.14 -3.93
C LEU A 150 4.99 -12.55 -3.67
N ASP A 151 4.18 -11.55 -3.34
CA ASP A 151 2.75 -11.67 -3.24
C ASP A 151 2.12 -10.62 -4.16
N TYR A 152 1.53 -11.07 -5.27
CA TYR A 152 0.92 -10.17 -6.25
C TYR A 152 -0.24 -9.35 -5.67
N THR A 153 -0.90 -9.83 -4.62
CA THR A 153 -2.00 -9.10 -3.98
C THR A 153 -1.54 -7.96 -3.10
N GLN A 154 -0.32 -8.05 -2.56
CA GLN A 154 0.33 -6.97 -1.83
C GLN A 154 1.07 -5.98 -2.74
N ALA A 155 1.25 -6.32 -4.01
CA ALA A 155 1.79 -5.42 -5.04
C ALA A 155 0.82 -4.31 -5.44
N ILE A 156 -0.33 -4.27 -4.82
CA ILE A 156 -1.35 -3.26 -4.99
C ILE A 156 -0.82 -1.98 -4.34
N GLY A 157 -0.36 -1.07 -5.08
CA GLY A 157 0.17 0.20 -4.59
C GLY A 157 1.19 0.76 -5.55
N ASP A 158 1.89 1.73 -5.09
CA ASP A 158 2.67 2.67 -5.87
C ASP A 158 3.85 2.08 -6.66
N ARG A 159 4.14 0.77 -6.58
CA ARG A 159 5.37 0.22 -7.16
C ARG A 159 5.17 -0.98 -8.07
N GLY A 160 4.01 -1.63 -8.05
CA GLY A 160 3.80 -2.90 -8.71
C GLY A 160 2.94 -2.83 -9.97
N ASN A 161 3.40 -3.44 -11.03
CA ASN A 161 2.56 -3.81 -12.14
C ASN A 161 2.05 -5.24 -11.87
N LEU A 162 0.75 -5.39 -11.66
CA LEU A 162 0.06 -6.62 -11.24
C LEU A 162 0.03 -7.74 -12.31
N SER A 163 0.76 -7.59 -13.41
CA SER A 163 0.73 -8.58 -14.47
C SER A 163 1.71 -9.74 -14.21
N LYS A 164 1.34 -10.94 -14.67
CA LYS A 164 2.27 -12.08 -14.78
C LYS A 164 3.54 -11.73 -15.55
N ASP A 165 3.52 -10.62 -16.28
CA ASP A 165 4.66 -10.05 -16.99
C ASP A 165 5.67 -9.37 -16.08
N TYR A 166 5.37 -9.17 -14.80
CA TYR A 166 6.30 -8.57 -13.83
C TYR A 166 7.63 -9.31 -13.78
N ILE A 167 7.59 -10.64 -13.69
CA ILE A 167 8.80 -11.49 -13.71
C ILE A 167 9.48 -11.43 -15.08
N ALA A 168 8.69 -11.45 -16.16
CA ALA A 168 9.23 -11.36 -17.51
C ALA A 168 9.92 -10.02 -17.78
N ARG A 169 9.39 -8.93 -17.26
CA ARG A 169 9.97 -7.58 -17.38
C ARG A 169 11.25 -7.42 -16.56
N GLY A 170 11.37 -8.09 -15.41
CA GLY A 170 12.59 -8.10 -14.61
C GLY A 170 13.77 -8.81 -15.29
N SER A 171 13.54 -9.50 -16.41
CA SER A 171 14.57 -10.17 -17.22
C SER A 171 15.46 -11.13 -16.43
N PHE A 172 14.90 -11.80 -15.41
CA PHE A 172 15.66 -12.71 -14.53
C PHE A 172 16.05 -14.05 -15.20
N GLY A 173 15.70 -14.24 -16.46
CA GLY A 173 15.96 -15.48 -17.20
C GLY A 173 14.86 -16.53 -16.99
N LYS A 174 15.22 -17.80 -16.89
CA LYS A 174 14.27 -18.89 -16.66
C LYS A 174 13.91 -18.98 -15.18
N VAL A 175 12.74 -18.44 -14.81
CA VAL A 175 12.24 -18.51 -13.44
C VAL A 175 11.42 -19.79 -13.25
N LYS A 176 11.69 -20.51 -12.15
CA LYS A 176 10.89 -21.63 -11.67
C LYS A 176 9.97 -21.11 -10.59
N GLU A 177 8.68 -21.02 -10.87
CA GLU A 177 7.66 -20.62 -9.90
C GLU A 177 7.32 -21.80 -8.98
N GLN A 178 7.26 -21.51 -7.68
CA GLN A 178 6.79 -22.42 -6.65
C GLN A 178 5.76 -21.67 -5.79
N ARG A 179 4.53 -22.16 -5.74
CA ARG A 179 3.49 -21.59 -4.86
C ARG A 179 3.55 -22.23 -3.49
N LEU A 180 3.45 -21.41 -2.45
CA LEU A 180 3.24 -21.85 -1.08
C LEU A 180 1.74 -21.99 -0.83
N HIS A 181 1.32 -23.15 -0.39
CA HIS A 181 -0.11 -23.48 -0.21
C HIS A 181 -0.52 -23.58 1.27
N THR A 182 0.36 -23.21 2.19
CA THR A 182 0.06 -23.24 3.62
C THR A 182 0.13 -21.85 4.22
N LEU A 183 -0.95 -21.43 4.85
CA LEU A 183 -1.05 -20.16 5.55
C LEU A 183 -0.81 -20.39 7.04
N PHE A 184 0.22 -19.70 7.57
CA PHE A 184 0.62 -19.78 8.99
C PHE A 184 0.30 -18.51 9.76
N ARG A 185 0.07 -17.41 9.07
CA ARG A 185 -0.08 -16.08 9.68
C ARG A 185 -1.53 -15.77 10.02
N ASN A 186 -2.35 -15.59 9.02
CA ASN A 186 -3.71 -15.10 9.17
C ASN A 186 -4.66 -16.23 9.54
N SER A 187 -5.66 -15.93 10.37
CA SER A 187 -6.80 -16.83 10.55
C SER A 187 -7.59 -17.01 9.25
N PRO A 188 -8.31 -18.14 9.06
CA PRO A 188 -9.14 -18.33 7.87
C PRO A 188 -10.08 -17.16 7.60
N ALA A 189 -10.78 -16.67 8.63
CA ALA A 189 -11.73 -15.56 8.49
C ALA A 189 -11.08 -14.25 8.05
N ILE A 190 -9.85 -13.97 8.51
CA ILE A 190 -9.09 -12.79 8.04
C ILE A 190 -8.64 -12.98 6.59
N ALA A 191 -8.21 -14.18 6.22
CA ALA A 191 -7.82 -14.48 4.85
C ALA A 191 -9.02 -14.34 3.89
N ASP A 192 -10.19 -14.84 4.26
CA ASP A 192 -11.42 -14.73 3.49
C ASP A 192 -11.84 -13.25 3.33
N PHE A 193 -11.75 -12.46 4.41
CA PHE A 193 -11.99 -11.01 4.34
C PHE A 193 -11.01 -10.32 3.40
N CYS A 194 -9.71 -10.60 3.51
CA CYS A 194 -8.69 -10.04 2.62
C CYS A 194 -8.92 -10.46 1.16
N ALA A 195 -9.30 -11.71 0.91
CA ALA A 195 -9.66 -12.20 -0.43
C ALA A 195 -10.87 -11.45 -1.01
N SER A 196 -11.89 -11.21 -0.19
CA SER A 196 -13.08 -10.43 -0.56
C SER A 196 -12.73 -8.99 -0.95
N VAL A 197 -11.86 -8.34 -0.17
CA VAL A 197 -11.36 -6.98 -0.47
C VAL A 197 -10.56 -6.97 -1.78
N ALA A 198 -9.64 -7.92 -1.96
CA ALA A 198 -8.84 -8.02 -3.18
C ALA A 198 -9.70 -8.31 -4.42
N ALA A 199 -10.68 -9.20 -4.32
CA ALA A 199 -11.61 -9.53 -5.40
C ALA A 199 -12.42 -8.30 -5.84
N SER A 200 -12.93 -7.52 -4.88
CA SER A 200 -13.69 -6.31 -5.15
C SER A 200 -12.86 -5.26 -5.88
N GLY A 201 -11.64 -5.01 -5.41
CA GLY A 201 -10.72 -4.10 -6.10
C GLY A 201 -10.41 -4.56 -7.51
N THR A 202 -10.15 -5.83 -7.71
CA THR A 202 -9.81 -6.41 -9.02
C THR A 202 -10.96 -6.31 -10.03
N LEU A 203 -12.18 -6.59 -9.60
CA LEU A 203 -13.37 -6.47 -10.45
C LEU A 203 -13.58 -5.04 -10.94
N MET A 204 -13.37 -4.05 -10.07
CA MET A 204 -13.53 -2.63 -10.42
C MET A 204 -12.46 -2.13 -11.40
N PHE A 205 -11.24 -2.66 -11.32
CA PHE A 205 -10.11 -2.15 -12.11
C PHE A 205 -9.78 -3.00 -13.35
N GLY A 206 -10.59 -4.03 -13.64
CA GLY A 206 -10.41 -4.86 -14.82
C GLY A 206 -9.11 -5.67 -14.86
N VAL A 207 -8.46 -5.85 -13.74
CA VAL A 207 -7.24 -6.65 -13.58
C VAL A 207 -7.64 -8.11 -13.39
N ALA A 208 -6.92 -9.08 -13.97
CA ALA A 208 -7.21 -10.48 -13.77
C ALA A 208 -6.99 -10.88 -12.31
N PHE A 209 -8.06 -11.22 -11.61
CA PHE A 209 -7.99 -11.70 -10.23
C PHE A 209 -7.31 -13.07 -10.20
N SER A 210 -6.26 -13.16 -9.41
CA SER A 210 -5.71 -14.44 -8.99
C SER A 210 -5.98 -14.57 -7.50
N ASP A 211 -6.90 -15.46 -7.12
CA ASP A 211 -7.20 -15.70 -5.71
C ASP A 211 -5.92 -16.13 -4.98
N PRO A 212 -5.39 -15.28 -4.08
CA PRO A 212 -4.15 -15.60 -3.35
C PRO A 212 -4.36 -16.72 -2.33
N TYR A 213 -5.62 -16.94 -1.94
CA TYR A 213 -6.00 -17.90 -0.91
C TYR A 213 -6.67 -19.15 -1.49
N GLY A 214 -6.86 -19.22 -2.82
CA GLY A 214 -7.43 -20.39 -3.49
C GLY A 214 -6.58 -21.64 -3.27
N ASN A 215 -7.17 -22.69 -2.70
CA ASN A 215 -6.52 -23.96 -2.34
C ASN A 215 -5.44 -23.86 -1.25
N VAL A 216 -5.49 -22.84 -0.39
CA VAL A 216 -4.58 -22.70 0.74
C VAL A 216 -5.03 -23.58 1.90
N GLN A 217 -4.09 -24.30 2.49
CA GLN A 217 -4.31 -25.04 3.74
C GLN A 217 -3.97 -24.14 4.93
N TYR A 218 -4.87 -24.07 5.89
CA TYR A 218 -4.62 -23.34 7.13
C TYR A 218 -3.92 -24.27 8.13
N HIS A 219 -2.91 -23.74 8.78
CA HIS A 219 -2.21 -24.45 9.84
C HIS A 219 -2.38 -23.68 11.15
N SER A 220 -3.22 -24.20 12.03
CA SER A 220 -3.46 -23.66 13.36
C SER A 220 -3.50 -24.79 14.38
N ASN A 221 -3.21 -24.46 15.63
CA ASN A 221 -3.45 -25.38 16.74
C ASN A 221 -4.71 -24.92 17.50
N HIS A 222 -5.25 -25.79 18.37
CA HIS A 222 -6.48 -25.53 19.10
C HIS A 222 -6.43 -24.23 19.94
N ALA A 223 -5.28 -23.87 20.52
CA ALA A 223 -5.12 -22.66 21.29
C ALA A 223 -5.14 -21.40 20.40
N GLU A 224 -4.69 -21.49 19.16
CA GLU A 224 -4.78 -20.40 18.17
C GLU A 224 -6.21 -20.26 17.65
N GLU A 225 -6.90 -21.36 17.40
CA GLU A 225 -8.30 -21.35 16.94
C GLU A 225 -9.24 -20.63 17.90
N GLN A 226 -9.03 -20.76 19.23
CA GLN A 226 -9.79 -20.04 20.24
C GLN A 226 -9.61 -18.50 20.19
N LYS A 227 -8.53 -18.02 19.61
CA LYS A 227 -8.24 -16.58 19.44
C LYS A 227 -8.87 -15.99 18.18
N MET A 228 -9.21 -16.82 17.21
CA MET A 228 -9.69 -16.40 15.89
C MET A 228 -11.14 -15.96 15.95
N GLN A 229 -11.45 -14.86 15.25
CA GLN A 229 -12.82 -14.41 15.00
C GLN A 229 -12.95 -13.81 13.62
N VAL A 230 -14.18 -13.77 13.11
CA VAL A 230 -14.51 -13.01 11.91
C VAL A 230 -14.23 -11.52 12.16
N PRO A 231 -13.64 -10.81 11.21
CA PRO A 231 -13.47 -9.36 11.31
C PRO A 231 -14.77 -8.64 11.64
N THR A 232 -14.70 -7.61 12.48
CA THR A 232 -15.88 -6.85 12.92
C THR A 232 -15.77 -5.37 12.54
N LEU A 233 -16.88 -4.79 12.07
CA LEU A 233 -17.04 -3.37 11.82
C LEU A 233 -17.92 -2.75 12.92
N HIS A 234 -17.36 -1.83 13.69
CA HIS A 234 -18.03 -1.08 14.72
C HIS A 234 -18.33 0.34 14.23
N MET A 235 -19.61 0.67 14.09
CA MET A 235 -20.07 1.99 13.69
C MET A 235 -20.52 2.79 14.90
N TYR A 236 -19.96 3.99 15.04
CA TYR A 236 -20.20 4.90 16.16
C TYR A 236 -20.94 6.15 15.68
N PRO A 237 -21.77 6.81 16.52
CA PRO A 237 -22.49 8.01 16.13
C PRO A 237 -21.59 9.12 15.57
N ASN A 238 -20.37 9.26 16.10
CA ASN A 238 -19.40 10.27 15.68
C ASN A 238 -17.97 9.88 16.08
N ASP A 239 -16.98 10.67 15.64
CA ASP A 239 -15.56 10.46 15.93
C ASP A 239 -15.25 10.45 17.43
N ASP A 240 -15.92 11.29 18.21
CA ASP A 240 -15.66 11.39 19.65
C ASP A 240 -16.05 10.11 20.39
N ALA A 241 -17.20 9.55 20.07
CA ALA A 241 -17.66 8.26 20.59
C ALA A 241 -16.73 7.12 20.16
N MET A 242 -16.31 7.11 18.88
CA MET A 242 -15.38 6.13 18.34
C MET A 242 -14.03 6.17 19.06
N LEU A 243 -13.42 7.34 19.23
CA LEU A 243 -12.12 7.48 19.90
C LEU A 243 -12.22 7.17 21.41
N THR A 244 -13.36 7.42 22.01
CA THR A 244 -13.59 7.09 23.43
C THR A 244 -13.65 5.57 23.62
N ASP A 245 -14.33 4.82 22.73
CA ASP A 245 -14.44 3.36 22.84
C ASP A 245 -13.15 2.61 22.36
N LEU A 246 -12.24 3.29 21.69
CA LEU A 246 -10.95 2.68 21.28
C LEU A 246 -10.23 2.00 22.46
N SER A 247 -10.29 2.60 23.66
CA SER A 247 -9.72 1.99 24.88
C SER A 247 -10.43 0.69 25.25
N GLY A 248 -11.75 0.63 25.06
CA GLY A 248 -12.58 -0.57 25.28
C GLY A 248 -12.15 -1.70 24.34
N ARG A 249 -12.01 -1.40 23.03
CA ARG A 249 -11.57 -2.39 22.04
C ARG A 249 -10.15 -2.90 22.30
N ILE A 250 -9.23 -2.01 22.66
CA ILE A 250 -7.87 -2.42 23.04
C ILE A 250 -7.89 -3.33 24.28
N ASN A 251 -8.68 -3.00 25.31
CA ASN A 251 -8.76 -3.81 26.53
C ASN A 251 -9.41 -5.18 26.25
N GLU A 252 -10.41 -5.24 25.39
CA GLU A 252 -11.03 -6.48 24.91
C GLU A 252 -9.98 -7.38 24.24
N LEU A 253 -9.23 -6.85 23.27
CA LEU A 253 -8.17 -7.60 22.59
C LEU A 253 -7.08 -8.09 23.54
N MET A 254 -6.65 -7.24 24.47
CA MET A 254 -5.64 -7.62 25.50
C MET A 254 -6.11 -8.77 26.35
N ARG A 255 -7.38 -8.75 26.80
CA ARG A 255 -7.99 -9.80 27.62
C ARG A 255 -8.16 -11.09 26.83
N ASP A 256 -8.74 -11.01 25.64
CA ASP A 256 -9.16 -12.18 24.85
C ASP A 256 -7.96 -12.90 24.22
N LEU A 257 -6.94 -12.14 23.78
CA LEU A 257 -5.73 -12.71 23.20
C LEU A 257 -4.62 -12.98 24.21
N GLN A 258 -4.75 -12.46 25.44
CA GLN A 258 -3.69 -12.50 26.46
C GLN A 258 -2.33 -12.02 25.93
N CYS A 259 -2.37 -10.97 25.14
CA CYS A 259 -1.21 -10.43 24.41
C CYS A 259 -0.60 -9.20 25.09
N LYS A 260 0.54 -8.74 24.56
CA LYS A 260 1.23 -7.52 25.02
C LYS A 260 0.84 -6.31 24.15
N GLN A 261 1.17 -5.10 24.62
CA GLN A 261 0.89 -3.86 23.90
C GLN A 261 1.45 -3.87 22.47
N LYS A 262 2.69 -4.33 22.30
CA LYS A 262 3.37 -4.46 21.01
C LYS A 262 2.69 -5.40 20.01
N ASP A 263 1.80 -6.27 20.50
CA ASP A 263 1.10 -7.25 19.66
C ASP A 263 -0.19 -6.70 19.05
N ILE A 264 -0.53 -5.44 19.36
CA ILE A 264 -1.69 -4.73 18.84
C ILE A 264 -1.24 -3.48 18.08
N ALA A 265 -1.73 -3.33 16.85
CA ALA A 265 -1.56 -2.11 16.07
C ALA A 265 -2.90 -1.38 15.87
N VAL A 266 -2.86 -0.06 15.98
CA VAL A 266 -3.94 0.84 15.54
C VAL A 266 -3.48 1.49 14.25
N ILE A 267 -4.17 1.19 13.16
CA ILE A 267 -3.87 1.74 11.82
C ILE A 267 -4.91 2.80 11.51
N SER A 268 -4.46 4.03 11.36
CA SER A 268 -5.33 5.17 11.10
C SER A 268 -5.42 5.51 9.63
N PHE A 269 -6.65 5.62 9.13
CA PHE A 269 -6.95 6.15 7.79
C PHE A 269 -7.14 7.67 7.80
N GLU A 270 -7.08 8.30 8.97
CA GLU A 270 -7.20 9.74 9.13
C GLU A 270 -5.85 10.35 9.54
N GLY A 271 -5.28 11.15 8.64
CA GLY A 271 -3.95 11.74 8.84
C GLY A 271 -3.86 12.65 10.07
N LYS A 272 -4.95 13.34 10.45
CA LYS A 272 -4.95 14.22 11.64
C LYS A 272 -4.64 13.46 12.94
N TRP A 273 -5.01 12.18 13.04
CA TRP A 273 -4.72 11.36 14.23
C TRP A 273 -3.29 10.86 14.30
N LEU A 274 -2.54 10.98 13.21
CA LEU A 274 -1.11 10.66 13.14
C LEU A 274 -0.22 11.89 13.44
N SER A 275 -0.80 13.07 13.61
CA SER A 275 -0.08 14.27 14.03
C SER A 275 0.22 14.25 15.52
N ALA A 276 1.14 15.10 15.99
CA ALA A 276 1.47 15.21 17.43
C ALA A 276 0.22 15.56 18.27
N GLU A 277 -0.64 16.47 17.77
CA GLU A 277 -1.89 16.83 18.42
C GLU A 277 -2.88 15.66 18.42
N GLY A 278 -2.97 14.92 17.31
CA GLY A 278 -3.83 13.75 17.19
C GLY A 278 -3.43 12.62 18.13
N ILE A 279 -2.14 12.36 18.28
CA ILE A 279 -1.62 11.38 19.24
C ILE A 279 -1.94 11.79 20.67
N ASN A 280 -1.74 13.06 21.04
CA ASN A 280 -2.11 13.57 22.35
C ASN A 280 -3.62 13.42 22.63
N LEU A 281 -4.47 13.65 21.61
CA LEU A 281 -5.91 13.45 21.72
C LEU A 281 -6.24 11.96 21.95
N LEU A 282 -5.64 11.05 21.18
CA LEU A 282 -5.81 9.60 21.34
C LEU A 282 -5.38 9.14 22.74
N GLU A 283 -4.21 9.59 23.21
CA GLU A 283 -3.70 9.27 24.54
C GLU A 283 -4.62 9.80 25.65
N ALA A 284 -5.12 11.03 25.50
CA ALA A 284 -6.07 11.62 26.48
C ALA A 284 -7.40 10.87 26.53
N LYS A 285 -7.94 10.47 25.36
CA LYS A 285 -9.20 9.73 25.26
C LYS A 285 -9.12 8.29 25.77
N THR A 286 -8.01 7.63 25.47
CA THR A 286 -7.86 6.18 25.75
C THR A 286 -7.15 5.87 27.06
N GLY A 287 -6.39 6.81 27.60
CA GLY A 287 -5.45 6.56 28.72
C GLY A 287 -4.30 5.62 28.34
N LYS A 288 -4.07 5.38 27.05
CA LYS A 288 -3.03 4.49 26.50
C LYS A 288 -1.89 5.31 25.94
N LYS A 289 -0.69 4.71 25.85
CA LYS A 289 0.46 5.34 25.20
C LYS A 289 0.70 4.74 23.84
N PHE A 290 0.83 5.61 22.84
CA PHE A 290 1.05 5.21 21.45
C PHE A 290 2.46 5.57 20.99
N HIS A 291 3.01 4.70 20.16
CA HIS A 291 4.22 4.93 19.40
C HIS A 291 3.85 5.08 17.93
N LEU A 292 4.08 6.27 17.37
CA LEU A 292 3.88 6.47 15.93
C LEU A 292 5.01 5.76 15.19
N LEU A 293 4.62 4.76 14.43
CA LEU A 293 5.52 4.05 13.54
C LEU A 293 5.64 4.82 12.22
N ASP A 294 6.86 5.10 11.81
CA ASP A 294 7.20 5.59 10.50
C ASP A 294 8.25 4.68 9.84
N CYS A 295 8.65 4.98 8.62
CA CYS A 295 9.62 4.16 7.88
C CYS A 295 11.05 4.15 8.49
N CYS A 296 11.32 4.99 9.49
CA CYS A 296 12.64 5.16 10.11
C CYS A 296 12.72 4.62 11.53
N ASN A 297 11.58 4.38 12.18
CA ASN A 297 11.51 4.01 13.60
C ASN A 297 11.37 2.49 13.79
N GLN A 298 11.93 1.99 14.89
CA GLN A 298 11.70 0.62 15.33
C GLN A 298 10.47 0.55 16.24
N LEU A 299 9.85 -0.66 16.32
CA LEU A 299 8.73 -0.90 17.22
C LEU A 299 9.13 -0.64 18.69
N ASP A 300 8.29 0.11 19.41
CA ASP A 300 8.39 0.27 20.86
C ASP A 300 7.60 -0.88 21.54
N THR A 301 8.28 -1.65 22.37
CA THR A 301 7.66 -2.84 23.01
C THR A 301 6.75 -2.49 24.18
N GLU A 302 6.82 -1.26 24.71
CA GLU A 302 6.08 -0.79 25.89
C GLU A 302 4.86 0.08 25.53
N LYS A 303 4.66 0.33 24.23
CA LYS A 303 3.56 1.16 23.71
C LYS A 303 2.76 0.41 22.67
N TYR A 304 1.53 0.89 22.41
CA TYR A 304 0.73 0.44 21.30
C TYR A 304 1.27 1.06 20.01
N THR A 305 1.34 0.28 18.95
CA THR A 305 1.73 0.81 17.63
C THR A 305 0.58 1.62 17.05
N LEU A 306 0.86 2.87 16.67
CA LEU A 306 -0.01 3.70 15.85
C LEU A 306 0.70 3.91 14.50
N ALA A 307 0.01 3.66 13.39
CA ALA A 307 0.64 3.73 12.07
C ALA A 307 -0.33 4.20 11.00
N SER A 308 0.21 4.71 9.89
CA SER A 308 -0.51 4.76 8.63
C SER A 308 -0.48 3.39 7.94
N PRO A 309 -1.40 3.12 6.98
CA PRO A 309 -1.36 1.90 6.19
C PRO A 309 -0.02 1.66 5.48
N TYR A 310 0.68 2.71 5.09
CA TYR A 310 1.97 2.61 4.39
C TYR A 310 3.16 2.24 5.28
N ALA A 311 3.09 2.60 6.56
CA ALA A 311 4.20 2.37 7.49
C ALA A 311 4.25 0.95 8.07
N ILE A 312 3.21 0.12 7.82
CA ILE A 312 3.03 -1.17 8.48
C ILE A 312 3.55 -2.37 7.67
N ASN A 313 4.16 -2.10 6.50
CA ASN A 313 4.68 -3.14 5.63
C ASN A 313 5.69 -4.04 6.32
N GLY A 314 5.60 -5.36 6.08
CA GLY A 314 6.52 -6.35 6.64
C GLY A 314 6.31 -6.67 8.11
N LEU A 315 5.40 -5.98 8.82
CA LEU A 315 5.11 -6.22 10.23
C LEU A 315 3.92 -7.17 10.42
N GLU A 316 3.83 -7.75 11.62
CA GLU A 316 2.78 -8.67 12.02
C GLU A 316 2.35 -8.40 13.46
N PHE A 317 1.03 -8.47 13.70
CA PHE A 317 0.42 -8.25 15.01
C PHE A 317 -0.58 -9.35 15.32
N GLN A 318 -0.83 -9.62 16.60
CA GLN A 318 -1.89 -10.55 16.97
C GLN A 318 -3.27 -9.97 16.62
N ALA A 319 -3.43 -8.66 16.76
CA ALA A 319 -4.64 -7.95 16.39
C ALA A 319 -4.34 -6.59 15.77
N VAL A 320 -5.23 -6.16 14.87
CA VAL A 320 -5.18 -4.85 14.23
C VAL A 320 -6.52 -4.15 14.42
N ILE A 321 -6.48 -2.87 14.80
CA ILE A 321 -7.63 -1.98 14.81
C ILE A 321 -7.47 -1.00 13.65
N LEU A 322 -8.42 -1.02 12.72
CA LEU A 322 -8.51 -0.11 11.58
C LEU A 322 -9.36 1.09 12.00
N LEU A 323 -8.72 2.22 12.30
CA LEU A 323 -9.37 3.40 12.86
C LEU A 323 -9.74 4.41 11.77
N GLY A 324 -11.03 4.76 11.67
CA GLY A 324 -11.55 5.67 10.66
C GLY A 324 -11.63 5.05 9.27
N ALA A 325 -11.98 3.76 9.18
CA ALA A 325 -12.21 3.08 7.92
C ALA A 325 -13.67 3.21 7.48
N ASP A 326 -14.14 4.44 7.31
CA ASP A 326 -15.49 4.84 6.90
C ASP A 326 -15.45 5.66 5.61
N GLU A 327 -16.62 5.95 5.04
CA GLU A 327 -16.71 6.70 3.78
C GLU A 327 -16.13 8.11 3.94
N GLY A 328 -15.41 8.58 2.93
CA GLY A 328 -14.72 9.86 2.95
C GLY A 328 -13.31 9.84 3.56
N ARG A 329 -12.95 8.78 4.32
CA ARG A 329 -11.59 8.49 4.76
C ARG A 329 -11.02 7.28 4.06
N LEU A 330 -11.87 6.32 3.72
CA LEU A 330 -11.55 5.11 2.97
C LEU A 330 -12.70 4.77 1.98
N PRO A 331 -12.65 5.18 0.71
CA PRO A 331 -11.64 6.05 0.08
C PRO A 331 -11.69 7.49 0.61
N GLN A 332 -10.57 8.20 0.50
CA GLN A 332 -10.58 9.63 0.77
C GLN A 332 -11.45 10.34 -0.26
N THR A 333 -12.24 11.31 0.19
CA THR A 333 -12.99 12.15 -0.74
C THR A 333 -12.04 13.08 -1.47
N ALA A 334 -11.94 12.89 -2.77
CA ALA A 334 -11.40 13.89 -3.68
C ALA A 334 -12.58 14.56 -4.38
N GLY A 335 -12.39 15.75 -4.92
CA GLY A 335 -13.43 16.48 -5.67
C GLY A 335 -14.38 15.62 -6.52
N THR A 336 -14.99 16.15 -7.54
CA THR A 336 -16.03 15.45 -8.35
C THR A 336 -15.48 14.69 -9.55
N GLY A 337 -14.16 14.56 -9.67
CA GLY A 337 -13.52 13.97 -10.85
C GLY A 337 -13.46 12.45 -10.82
N ASP A 338 -13.97 11.77 -11.85
CA ASP A 338 -13.97 10.31 -11.96
C ASP A 338 -12.56 9.70 -11.89
N ILE A 339 -11.57 10.35 -12.46
CA ILE A 339 -10.17 9.85 -12.49
C ILE A 339 -9.54 9.92 -11.10
N SER A 340 -9.71 11.05 -10.41
CA SER A 340 -9.21 11.21 -9.04
C SER A 340 -9.90 10.24 -8.08
N HIS A 341 -11.21 10.06 -8.23
CA HIS A 341 -11.97 9.07 -7.47
C HIS A 341 -11.47 7.64 -7.72
N HIS A 342 -11.24 7.28 -8.98
CA HIS A 342 -10.72 5.97 -9.36
C HIS A 342 -9.34 5.69 -8.75
N PHE A 343 -8.43 6.68 -8.79
CA PHE A 343 -7.10 6.59 -8.17
C PHE A 343 -7.20 6.37 -6.65
N LEU A 344 -8.03 7.16 -5.97
CA LEU A 344 -8.20 7.06 -4.52
C LEU A 344 -8.88 5.76 -4.10
N LEU A 345 -9.85 5.29 -4.87
CA LEU A 345 -10.53 4.02 -4.61
C LEU A 345 -9.56 2.84 -4.76
N TYR A 346 -8.71 2.85 -5.78
CA TYR A 346 -7.66 1.85 -5.94
C TYR A 346 -6.72 1.82 -4.75
N SER A 347 -6.23 3.00 -4.33
CA SER A 347 -5.37 3.14 -3.15
C SER A 347 -6.06 2.68 -1.87
N ALA A 348 -7.39 2.93 -1.74
CA ALA A 348 -8.17 2.53 -0.57
C ALA A 348 -8.27 1.00 -0.42
N TYR A 349 -8.58 0.26 -1.50
CA TYR A 349 -8.60 -1.21 -1.46
C TYR A 349 -7.24 -1.77 -1.05
N ASN A 350 -6.16 -1.17 -1.53
CA ASN A 350 -4.80 -1.57 -1.19
C ASN A 350 -4.48 -1.36 0.28
N MET A 351 -4.75 -0.16 0.75
CA MET A 351 -4.53 0.19 2.15
C MET A 351 -5.34 -0.72 3.07
N LEU A 352 -6.60 -1.01 2.72
CA LEU A 352 -7.47 -1.90 3.48
C LEU A 352 -6.91 -3.33 3.53
N TYR A 353 -6.60 -3.90 2.36
CA TYR A 353 -6.00 -5.23 2.25
C TYR A 353 -4.70 -5.34 3.04
N LEU A 354 -3.77 -4.40 2.79
CA LEU A 354 -2.47 -4.39 3.43
C LEU A 354 -2.60 -4.32 4.95
N SER A 355 -3.46 -3.42 5.46
CA SER A 355 -3.66 -3.22 6.89
C SER A 355 -4.30 -4.45 7.55
N ALA A 356 -5.33 -5.01 6.96
CA ALA A 356 -6.02 -6.19 7.51
C ALA A 356 -5.12 -7.44 7.50
N SER A 357 -4.33 -7.63 6.44
CA SER A 357 -3.41 -8.76 6.31
C SER A 357 -2.28 -8.78 7.34
N ARG A 358 -2.05 -7.70 8.08
CA ARG A 358 -1.08 -7.63 9.19
C ARG A 358 -1.57 -8.33 10.46
N ALA A 359 -2.86 -8.60 10.57
CA ALA A 359 -3.43 -9.26 11.74
C ALA A 359 -3.30 -10.78 11.67
N LYS A 360 -2.99 -11.40 12.80
CA LYS A 360 -2.92 -12.85 12.95
C LYS A 360 -4.28 -13.46 13.33
N TYR A 361 -4.95 -12.90 14.34
CA TYR A 361 -6.15 -13.46 14.92
C TYR A 361 -7.39 -12.58 14.88
N ARG A 362 -7.24 -11.26 14.95
CA ARG A 362 -8.35 -10.31 15.08
C ARG A 362 -8.16 -9.06 14.23
N VAL A 363 -9.22 -8.68 13.54
CA VAL A 363 -9.36 -7.37 12.88
C VAL A 363 -10.61 -6.70 13.40
N ILE A 364 -10.46 -5.51 13.98
CA ILE A 364 -11.56 -4.63 14.39
C ILE A 364 -11.50 -3.39 13.50
N ILE A 365 -12.58 -3.08 12.83
CA ILE A 365 -12.74 -1.90 11.99
C ILE A 365 -13.63 -0.92 12.75
N MET A 366 -13.21 0.34 12.86
CA MET A 366 -13.96 1.38 13.56
C MET A 366 -14.27 2.53 12.62
N GLY A 367 -15.53 2.92 12.53
CA GLY A 367 -16.02 3.99 11.66
C GLY A 367 -17.08 4.85 12.30
N SER A 368 -17.33 6.03 11.72
CA SER A 368 -18.35 6.99 12.15
C SER A 368 -19.61 6.89 11.28
N GLU A 369 -20.78 6.79 11.89
CA GLU A 369 -22.07 6.83 11.18
C GLU A 369 -22.29 8.18 10.46
N MET A 370 -21.67 9.27 10.95
CA MET A 370 -21.72 10.57 10.28
C MET A 370 -21.04 10.54 8.89
N GLN A 371 -20.05 9.67 8.71
CA GLN A 371 -19.36 9.49 7.43
C GLN A 371 -20.04 8.41 6.58
N GLY A 372 -20.62 7.41 7.22
CA GLY A 372 -21.19 6.23 6.57
C GLY A 372 -20.24 5.06 6.46
N ILE A 373 -20.74 3.94 5.99
CA ILE A 373 -19.95 2.73 5.76
C ILE A 373 -19.13 2.93 4.47
N SER A 374 -17.84 2.62 4.54
CA SER A 374 -16.96 2.66 3.39
C SER A 374 -17.47 1.74 2.26
N SER A 375 -17.49 2.27 1.04
CA SER A 375 -17.79 1.50 -0.18
C SER A 375 -16.83 0.32 -0.38
N CYS A 376 -15.61 0.40 0.11
CA CYS A 376 -14.64 -0.70 0.09
C CYS A 376 -15.03 -1.90 0.96
N LEU A 377 -15.94 -1.73 1.93
CA LEU A 377 -16.37 -2.77 2.86
C LEU A 377 -17.71 -3.44 2.47
N GLU A 378 -18.46 -2.83 1.56
CA GLU A 378 -19.82 -3.29 1.22
C GLU A 378 -19.88 -4.75 0.77
N HIS A 379 -18.98 -5.16 -0.11
CA HIS A 379 -18.95 -6.54 -0.61
C HIS A 379 -18.64 -7.55 0.51
N SER A 380 -17.71 -7.23 1.40
CA SER A 380 -17.36 -8.09 2.54
C SER A 380 -18.50 -8.22 3.55
N LEU A 381 -19.32 -7.17 3.71
CA LEU A 381 -20.56 -7.22 4.51
C LEU A 381 -21.62 -8.08 3.84
N GLN A 382 -21.83 -7.94 2.52
CA GLN A 382 -22.80 -8.73 1.75
C GLN A 382 -22.48 -10.22 1.73
N THR A 383 -21.19 -10.58 1.77
CA THR A 383 -20.71 -11.96 1.77
C THR A 383 -20.47 -12.53 3.16
N GLU A 384 -20.84 -11.81 4.22
CA GLU A 384 -20.67 -12.19 5.62
C GLU A 384 -19.21 -12.44 6.05
N MET A 385 -18.25 -11.96 5.25
CA MET A 385 -16.82 -12.00 5.62
C MET A 385 -16.44 -10.89 6.61
N LEU A 386 -17.36 -9.96 6.84
CA LEU A 386 -17.28 -8.88 7.81
C LEU A 386 -18.61 -8.77 8.57
N GLN A 387 -18.56 -8.78 9.89
CA GLN A 387 -19.73 -8.60 10.74
C GLN A 387 -19.84 -7.15 11.18
N ILE A 388 -21.09 -6.60 11.24
CA ILE A 388 -21.31 -5.21 11.64
C ILE A 388 -21.96 -5.12 13.01
N GLU A 389 -21.44 -4.24 13.86
CA GLU A 389 -22.03 -3.84 15.16
C GLU A 389 -22.24 -2.32 15.18
N LYS A 390 -23.46 -1.90 15.51
CA LYS A 390 -23.81 -0.47 15.66
C LYS A 390 -23.86 -0.08 17.13
N HIS A 391 -23.18 0.99 17.46
CA HIS A 391 -23.13 1.56 18.79
C HIS A 391 -24.06 2.79 18.85
N THR A 392 -25.31 2.63 19.26
CA THR A 392 -26.22 3.76 19.52
C THR A 392 -25.73 4.55 20.73
N GLU A 393 -25.90 5.90 20.71
CA GLU A 393 -25.67 6.68 21.91
C GLU A 393 -26.50 6.07 23.06
N LEU A 394 -25.81 5.70 24.14
CA LEU A 394 -26.48 5.41 25.38
C LEU A 394 -27.24 6.69 25.76
N SER A 395 -28.55 6.68 25.55
CA SER A 395 -29.44 7.75 26.04
C SER A 395 -29.09 7.95 27.50
N GLY A 396 -28.44 9.09 27.80
CA GLY A 396 -27.98 9.43 29.14
C GLY A 396 -29.17 9.34 30.12
N THR A 397 -29.00 8.47 31.09
CA THR A 397 -29.79 8.50 32.33
C THR A 397 -29.09 9.36 33.35
#